data_7cbbdae0bb3427071960abecb4b8db2f
#
_entry.id   7cbbdae0bb3427071960abecb4b8db2f
#
_cell.length_a   1.000
_cell.length_b   1.000
_cell.length_c   1.000
_cell.angle_alpha   90.00
_cell.angle_beta   90.00
_cell.angle_gamma   90.00
#
_symmetry.space_group_name_H-M   'P 1'
#
loop_
_entity.id
_entity.type
_entity.pdbx_description
1 polymer ?
#
loop_
_entity_poly.entity_id
_entity_poly.type
_entity_poly.pdbx_seq_one_letter_code
_entity_poly.pdbx_strand_id
1 'polypeptide(L)'
;MNLVKEILDIAKQAPSGGNLQPWHIHAISGKKLQKIVSDIEYKIAEMPMGEKTEYDVYPPNLWDPYRSRRFKCGEDLYKSINIPREDKGARLNQLAKNLRFFGAPVGLFVYIDRKMGPPQWSDVGMFLQTVMLIAREKGLHSCAQEAWAMWHSTVNKHLVVDNKFMLFCGMGIGYADENHPINSWRTEREAVSYTHLTLPTSDLV
;
A
#
# COMPACT_ATOMS: atom_id res chain seq x y z
N MET A 1 2.14 -18.62 6.59
CA MET A 1 3.39 -18.29 5.84
C MET A 1 3.54 -19.08 4.55
N ASN A 2 3.25 -20.41 4.51
CA ASN A 2 3.43 -21.21 3.28
C ASN A 2 2.63 -20.66 2.10
N LEU A 3 1.34 -20.32 2.31
CA LEU A 3 0.50 -19.73 1.26
C LEU A 3 1.04 -18.38 0.75
N VAL A 4 1.54 -17.52 1.65
CA VAL A 4 2.15 -16.24 1.24
C VAL A 4 3.44 -16.49 0.44
N LYS A 5 4.25 -17.48 0.81
CA LYS A 5 5.41 -17.87 0.02
C LYS A 5 5.01 -18.32 -1.39
N GLU A 6 3.99 -19.16 -1.52
CA GLU A 6 3.45 -19.59 -2.81
C GLU A 6 3.00 -18.38 -3.67
N ILE A 7 2.26 -17.46 -3.07
CA ILE A 7 1.82 -16.22 -3.75
C ILE A 7 3.03 -15.44 -4.27
N LEU A 8 4.06 -15.23 -3.44
CA LEU A 8 5.26 -14.49 -3.83
C LEU A 8 6.09 -15.24 -4.89
N ASP A 9 6.14 -16.58 -4.81
CA ASP A 9 6.83 -17.42 -5.82
C ASP A 9 6.17 -17.34 -7.20
N ILE A 10 4.84 -17.17 -7.26
CA ILE A 10 4.13 -16.93 -8.52
C ILE A 10 4.31 -15.46 -8.95
N ALA A 11 4.14 -14.53 -8.02
CA ALA A 11 4.18 -13.08 -8.31
C ALA A 11 5.55 -12.60 -8.83
N LYS A 12 6.66 -13.29 -8.51
CA LYS A 12 7.98 -12.96 -9.06
C LYS A 12 8.08 -13.09 -10.59
N GLN A 13 7.06 -13.70 -11.24
CA GLN A 13 6.95 -13.73 -12.71
C GLN A 13 6.41 -12.42 -13.29
N ALA A 14 6.08 -11.43 -12.46
CA ALA A 14 5.74 -10.10 -12.94
C ALA A 14 6.85 -9.54 -13.85
N PRO A 15 6.49 -8.90 -14.97
CA PRO A 15 7.51 -8.34 -15.87
C PRO A 15 8.25 -7.17 -15.23
N SER A 16 9.48 -6.95 -15.69
CA SER A 16 10.26 -5.74 -15.36
C SER A 16 11.17 -5.36 -16.53
N GLY A 17 11.45 -4.08 -16.68
CA GLY A 17 12.33 -3.56 -17.73
C GLY A 17 13.69 -4.24 -17.68
N GLY A 18 14.15 -4.84 -18.80
CA GLY A 18 15.40 -5.61 -18.86
C GLY A 18 15.49 -6.76 -17.86
N ASN A 19 14.36 -7.22 -17.32
CA ASN A 19 14.29 -8.25 -16.28
C ASN A 19 15.09 -7.88 -15.00
N LEU A 20 15.06 -6.61 -14.61
CA LEU A 20 15.81 -6.09 -13.45
C LEU A 20 15.26 -6.60 -12.11
N GLN A 21 13.96 -6.93 -12.03
CA GLN A 21 13.31 -7.47 -10.83
C GLN A 21 13.63 -6.61 -9.59
N PRO A 22 13.28 -5.31 -9.58
CA PRO A 22 13.81 -4.32 -8.63
C PRO A 22 13.19 -4.44 -7.22
N TRP A 23 12.25 -5.33 -7.01
CA TRP A 23 11.56 -5.55 -5.73
C TRP A 23 12.39 -6.37 -4.76
N HIS A 24 12.43 -5.95 -3.51
CA HIS A 24 13.01 -6.68 -2.40
C HIS A 24 11.99 -6.77 -1.26
N ILE A 25 11.62 -7.97 -0.84
CA ILE A 25 10.44 -8.20 0.00
C ILE A 25 10.81 -8.88 1.31
N HIS A 26 10.32 -8.32 2.43
CA HIS A 26 10.31 -8.98 3.72
C HIS A 26 8.87 -9.35 4.11
N ALA A 27 8.55 -10.62 4.14
CA ALA A 27 7.25 -11.13 4.61
C ALA A 27 7.34 -11.48 6.10
N ILE A 28 6.58 -10.80 6.94
CA ILE A 28 6.68 -10.88 8.39
C ILE A 28 5.32 -11.24 9.00
N SER A 29 5.33 -12.06 10.04
CA SER A 29 4.12 -12.44 10.81
C SER A 29 4.44 -12.71 12.27
N GLY A 30 3.39 -12.95 13.07
CA GLY A 30 3.50 -13.38 14.47
C GLY A 30 4.28 -12.39 15.34
N LYS A 31 5.06 -12.89 16.27
CA LYS A 31 5.78 -12.08 17.29
C LYS A 31 6.68 -11.01 16.68
N LYS A 32 7.31 -11.28 15.52
CA LYS A 32 8.20 -10.31 14.88
C LYS A 32 7.40 -9.12 14.34
N LEU A 33 6.25 -9.37 13.71
CA LEU A 33 5.35 -8.30 13.26
C LEU A 33 4.79 -7.50 14.43
N GLN A 34 4.32 -8.17 15.48
CA GLN A 34 3.81 -7.53 16.69
C GLN A 34 4.85 -6.61 17.34
N LYS A 35 6.13 -7.02 17.37
CA LYS A 35 7.20 -6.19 17.95
C LYS A 35 7.43 -4.91 17.14
N ILE A 36 7.38 -4.96 15.80
CA ILE A 36 7.48 -3.77 14.94
C ILE A 36 6.30 -2.83 15.21
N VAL A 37 5.08 -3.38 15.23
CA VAL A 37 3.86 -2.61 15.48
C VAL A 37 3.93 -1.93 16.85
N SER A 38 4.26 -2.67 17.91
CA SER A 38 4.32 -2.12 19.27
C SER A 38 5.39 -1.02 19.43
N ASP A 39 6.54 -1.15 18.76
CA ASP A 39 7.58 -0.10 18.79
C ASP A 39 7.08 1.18 18.11
N ILE A 40 6.35 1.07 17.00
CA ILE A 40 5.76 2.22 16.33
C ILE A 40 4.64 2.84 17.18
N GLU A 41 3.78 2.04 17.79
CA GLU A 41 2.72 2.53 18.68
C GLU A 41 3.26 3.30 19.87
N TYR A 42 4.37 2.87 20.42
CA TYR A 42 5.05 3.61 21.47
C TYR A 42 5.57 4.97 20.98
N LYS A 43 6.13 5.02 19.78
CA LYS A 43 6.71 6.24 19.21
C LYS A 43 5.68 7.22 18.63
N ILE A 44 4.52 6.75 18.23
CA ILE A 44 3.51 7.61 17.56
C ILE A 44 3.01 8.74 18.47
N ALA A 45 3.06 8.57 19.79
CA ALA A 45 2.70 9.60 20.74
C ALA A 45 3.64 10.82 20.67
N GLU A 46 4.94 10.57 20.43
CA GLU A 46 5.97 11.60 20.33
C GLU A 46 6.14 12.10 18.87
N MET A 47 5.88 11.23 17.91
CA MET A 47 6.06 11.48 16.48
C MET A 47 4.77 11.14 15.69
N PRO A 48 3.68 11.90 15.86
CA PRO A 48 2.40 11.59 15.23
C PRO A 48 2.42 11.62 13.70
N MET A 49 3.38 12.33 13.11
CA MET A 49 3.61 12.38 11.65
C MET A 49 4.63 11.34 11.16
N GLY A 50 5.11 10.47 12.05
CA GLY A 50 6.14 9.48 11.74
C GLY A 50 7.54 10.06 11.60
N GLU A 51 8.44 9.25 11.11
CA GLU A 51 9.80 9.62 10.71
C GLU A 51 9.74 10.34 9.35
N LYS A 52 10.82 10.99 8.91
CA LYS A 52 10.87 11.57 7.56
C LYS A 52 10.78 10.46 6.51
N THR A 53 9.92 10.65 5.52
CA THR A 53 9.88 9.78 4.34
C THR A 53 11.12 10.00 3.46
N GLU A 54 11.49 8.97 2.72
CA GLU A 54 12.62 9.03 1.78
C GLU A 54 12.20 9.44 0.37
N TYR A 55 10.89 9.57 0.15
CA TYR A 55 10.26 10.07 -1.08
C TYR A 55 8.92 10.72 -0.74
N ASP A 56 8.41 11.54 -1.63
CA ASP A 56 7.09 12.15 -1.47
C ASP A 56 6.00 11.14 -1.80
N VAL A 57 5.20 10.72 -0.80
CA VAL A 57 4.05 9.81 -1.00
C VAL A 57 3.02 10.43 -1.94
N TYR A 58 2.86 11.74 -1.86
CA TYR A 58 2.09 12.55 -2.82
C TYR A 58 2.93 13.73 -3.26
N PRO A 59 2.81 14.17 -4.52
CA PRO A 59 3.46 15.39 -4.96
C PRO A 59 3.08 16.57 -4.06
N PRO A 60 4.03 17.43 -3.66
CA PRO A 60 3.71 18.66 -2.94
C PRO A 60 2.74 19.50 -3.78
N ASN A 61 1.78 20.16 -3.09
CA ASN A 61 0.75 20.99 -3.74
C ASN A 61 -0.08 20.23 -4.81
N LEU A 62 -0.51 19.02 -4.47
CA LEU A 62 -1.34 18.22 -5.37
C LEU A 62 -2.49 19.05 -5.99
N TRP A 63 -2.63 18.98 -7.31
CA TRP A 63 -3.56 19.78 -8.13
C TRP A 63 -4.77 18.99 -8.61
N ASP A 64 -5.76 19.65 -9.17
CA ASP A 64 -6.93 19.00 -9.75
C ASP A 64 -6.60 18.38 -11.13
N PRO A 65 -7.20 17.21 -11.45
CA PRO A 65 -8.29 16.53 -10.70
C PRO A 65 -7.81 15.62 -9.55
N TYR A 66 -6.52 15.44 -9.36
CA TYR A 66 -5.96 14.47 -8.39
C TYR A 66 -6.28 14.85 -6.94
N ARG A 67 -6.23 16.14 -6.61
CA ARG A 67 -6.59 16.64 -5.29
C ARG A 67 -8.06 16.36 -4.95
N SER A 68 -8.97 16.65 -5.88
CA SER A 68 -10.41 16.44 -5.69
C SER A 68 -10.73 14.93 -5.57
N ARG A 69 -10.11 14.08 -6.39
CA ARG A 69 -10.26 12.62 -6.32
C ARG A 69 -9.78 12.07 -4.97
N ARG A 70 -8.60 12.49 -4.50
CA ARG A 70 -8.06 12.09 -3.21
C ARG A 70 -8.96 12.53 -2.06
N PHE A 71 -9.45 13.77 -2.09
CA PHE A 71 -10.36 14.32 -1.10
C PHE A 71 -11.67 13.51 -1.05
N LYS A 72 -12.31 13.32 -2.20
CA LYS A 72 -13.56 12.55 -2.31
C LYS A 72 -13.37 11.11 -1.79
N CYS A 73 -12.31 10.45 -2.21
CA CYS A 73 -11.99 9.09 -1.75
C CYS A 73 -11.89 9.01 -0.22
N GLY A 74 -11.24 9.98 0.43
CA GLY A 74 -11.14 10.04 1.88
C GLY A 74 -12.49 10.27 2.56
N GLU A 75 -13.30 11.23 2.07
CA GLU A 75 -14.60 11.52 2.65
C GLU A 75 -15.58 10.34 2.50
N ASP A 76 -15.60 9.68 1.35
CA ASP A 76 -16.44 8.50 1.10
C ASP A 76 -16.04 7.31 2.00
N LEU A 77 -14.72 7.11 2.21
CA LEU A 77 -14.21 6.10 3.12
C LEU A 77 -14.70 6.35 4.56
N TYR A 78 -14.49 7.55 5.09
CA TYR A 78 -14.91 7.88 6.45
C TYR A 78 -16.42 7.83 6.62
N LYS A 79 -17.18 8.24 5.60
CA LYS A 79 -18.63 8.12 5.58
C LYS A 79 -19.09 6.66 5.66
N SER A 80 -18.41 5.74 4.96
CA SER A 80 -18.75 4.30 4.97
C SER A 80 -18.63 3.66 6.35
N ILE A 81 -17.84 4.24 7.23
CA ILE A 81 -17.63 3.78 8.61
C ILE A 81 -18.18 4.75 9.67
N ASN A 82 -19.07 5.66 9.27
CA ASN A 82 -19.75 6.62 10.12
C ASN A 82 -18.82 7.51 10.97
N ILE A 83 -17.68 7.92 10.40
CA ILE A 83 -16.76 8.87 11.05
C ILE A 83 -16.95 10.25 10.41
N PRO A 84 -17.59 11.21 11.08
CA PRO A 84 -17.82 12.53 10.54
C PRO A 84 -16.52 13.32 10.41
N ARG A 85 -16.57 14.42 9.63
CA ARG A 85 -15.38 15.23 9.34
C ARG A 85 -14.84 15.94 10.57
N GLU A 86 -15.71 16.29 11.47
CA GLU A 86 -15.44 17.01 12.71
C GLU A 86 -14.72 16.13 13.73
N ASP A 87 -14.93 14.82 13.69
CA ASP A 87 -14.27 13.86 14.59
C ASP A 87 -12.85 13.53 14.11
N LYS A 88 -11.95 14.50 14.31
CA LYS A 88 -10.54 14.35 13.96
C LYS A 88 -9.85 13.20 14.71
N GLY A 89 -10.29 12.96 15.96
CA GLY A 89 -9.74 11.88 16.78
C GLY A 89 -10.04 10.50 16.20
N ALA A 90 -11.31 10.24 15.86
CA ALA A 90 -11.69 8.98 15.21
C ALA A 90 -11.02 8.80 13.84
N ARG A 91 -10.85 9.89 13.05
CA ARG A 91 -10.13 9.85 11.77
C ARG A 91 -8.65 9.49 11.95
N LEU A 92 -7.97 10.08 12.94
CA LEU A 92 -6.58 9.74 13.27
C LEU A 92 -6.45 8.29 13.75
N ASN A 93 -7.37 7.83 14.60
CA ASN A 93 -7.41 6.43 15.04
C ASN A 93 -7.61 5.45 13.87
N GLN A 94 -8.47 5.78 12.92
CA GLN A 94 -8.67 4.97 11.72
C GLN A 94 -7.41 4.98 10.84
N LEU A 95 -6.76 6.13 10.67
CA LEU A 95 -5.52 6.24 9.92
C LEU A 95 -4.40 5.41 10.56
N ALA A 96 -4.29 5.42 11.89
CA ALA A 96 -3.28 4.66 12.63
C ALA A 96 -3.41 3.14 12.45
N LYS A 97 -4.58 2.62 12.05
CA LYS A 97 -4.76 1.19 11.72
C LYS A 97 -3.90 0.75 10.53
N ASN A 98 -3.44 1.66 9.66
CA ASN A 98 -2.44 1.35 8.64
C ASN A 98 -1.19 0.72 9.26
N LEU A 99 -0.73 1.25 10.39
CA LEU A 99 0.49 0.80 11.09
C LEU A 99 0.30 -0.50 11.88
N ARG A 100 -0.88 -1.10 11.79
CA ARG A 100 -1.22 -2.46 12.27
C ARG A 100 -1.65 -3.37 11.12
N PHE A 101 -1.40 -2.98 9.86
CA PHE A 101 -1.89 -3.68 8.67
C PHE A 101 -3.41 -3.96 8.72
N PHE A 102 -4.20 -3.09 9.36
CA PHE A 102 -5.63 -3.30 9.62
C PHE A 102 -5.95 -4.66 10.28
N GLY A 103 -5.03 -5.19 11.08
CA GLY A 103 -5.18 -6.49 11.75
C GLY A 103 -4.78 -7.71 10.90
N ALA A 104 -4.26 -7.52 9.70
CA ALA A 104 -3.79 -8.61 8.86
C ALA A 104 -2.66 -9.40 9.56
N PRO A 105 -2.68 -10.75 9.51
CA PRO A 105 -1.71 -11.60 10.20
C PRO A 105 -0.32 -11.59 9.55
N VAL A 106 -0.22 -11.13 8.29
CA VAL A 106 1.03 -11.01 7.54
C VAL A 106 1.17 -9.59 7.01
N GLY A 107 2.33 -8.99 7.25
CA GLY A 107 2.78 -7.75 6.63
C GLY A 107 3.93 -8.03 5.66
N LEU A 108 3.81 -7.51 4.45
CA LEU A 108 4.94 -7.39 3.54
C LEU A 108 5.53 -5.99 3.70
N PHE A 109 6.85 -5.89 3.79
CA PHE A 109 7.59 -4.66 3.64
C PHE A 109 8.33 -4.72 2.31
N VAL A 110 8.03 -3.78 1.44
CA VAL A 110 8.46 -3.75 0.04
C VAL A 110 9.52 -2.69 -0.12
N TYR A 111 10.68 -3.09 -0.58
CA TYR A 111 11.85 -2.23 -0.75
C TYR A 111 12.27 -2.15 -2.22
N ILE A 112 12.93 -1.07 -2.54
CA ILE A 112 13.57 -0.83 -3.83
C ILE A 112 14.98 -0.24 -3.59
N ASP A 113 15.94 -0.53 -4.46
CA ASP A 113 17.25 0.13 -4.38
C ASP A 113 17.09 1.63 -4.63
N ARG A 114 17.74 2.46 -3.79
CA ARG A 114 17.65 3.93 -3.82
C ARG A 114 18.07 4.56 -5.14
N LYS A 115 18.88 3.86 -5.94
CA LYS A 115 19.37 4.33 -7.23
C LYS A 115 18.40 4.05 -8.37
N MET A 116 17.34 3.28 -8.12
CA MET A 116 16.32 2.98 -9.12
C MET A 116 15.45 4.19 -9.41
N GLY A 117 15.06 4.36 -10.67
CA GLY A 117 14.26 5.47 -11.15
C GLY A 117 12.78 5.13 -11.39
N PRO A 118 12.00 6.08 -11.96
CA PRO A 118 10.57 5.91 -12.19
C PRO A 118 10.15 4.63 -12.93
N PRO A 119 10.87 4.16 -13.98
CA PRO A 119 10.51 2.90 -14.65
C PRO A 119 10.53 1.70 -13.71
N GLN A 120 11.53 1.61 -12.81
CA GLN A 120 11.64 0.50 -11.88
C GLN A 120 10.61 0.60 -10.73
N TRP A 121 10.16 1.81 -10.40
CA TRP A 121 9.04 2.00 -9.48
C TRP A 121 7.74 1.45 -10.08
N SER A 122 7.53 1.63 -11.39
CA SER A 122 6.39 1.02 -12.08
C SER A 122 6.49 -0.52 -12.11
N ASP A 123 7.70 -1.08 -12.27
CA ASP A 123 7.94 -2.53 -12.19
C ASP A 123 7.54 -3.09 -10.81
N VAL A 124 7.88 -2.38 -9.71
CA VAL A 124 7.43 -2.75 -8.36
C VAL A 124 5.91 -2.68 -8.25
N GLY A 125 5.27 -1.68 -8.86
CA GLY A 125 3.81 -1.58 -8.94
C GLY A 125 3.18 -2.77 -9.66
N MET A 126 3.75 -3.24 -10.78
CA MET A 126 3.30 -4.45 -11.48
C MET A 126 3.45 -5.71 -10.61
N PHE A 127 4.57 -5.85 -9.90
CA PHE A 127 4.76 -6.93 -8.93
C PHE A 127 3.69 -6.90 -7.83
N LEU A 128 3.44 -5.75 -7.21
CA LEU A 128 2.43 -5.59 -6.16
C LEU A 128 1.03 -5.94 -6.66
N GLN A 129 0.65 -5.48 -7.85
CA GLN A 129 -0.64 -5.82 -8.46
C GLN A 129 -0.75 -7.32 -8.72
N THR A 130 0.33 -7.97 -9.16
CA THR A 130 0.36 -9.42 -9.36
C THR A 130 0.16 -10.16 -8.02
N VAL A 131 0.82 -9.73 -6.94
CA VAL A 131 0.59 -10.27 -5.58
C VAL A 131 -0.88 -10.14 -5.18
N MET A 132 -1.50 -8.97 -5.41
CA MET A 132 -2.91 -8.74 -5.07
C MET A 132 -3.86 -9.68 -5.83
N LEU A 133 -3.63 -9.89 -7.12
CA LEU A 133 -4.47 -10.76 -7.96
C LEU A 133 -4.35 -12.23 -7.52
N ILE A 134 -3.14 -12.72 -7.31
CA ILE A 134 -2.90 -14.10 -6.86
C ILE A 134 -3.45 -14.31 -5.44
N ALA A 135 -3.29 -13.32 -4.53
CA ALA A 135 -3.90 -13.38 -3.21
C ALA A 135 -5.42 -13.56 -3.30
N ARG A 136 -6.09 -12.82 -4.20
CA ARG A 136 -7.54 -12.97 -4.44
C ARG A 136 -7.91 -14.34 -4.97
N GLU A 137 -7.14 -14.88 -5.92
CA GLU A 137 -7.34 -16.24 -6.41
C GLU A 137 -7.26 -17.29 -5.28
N LYS A 138 -6.36 -17.08 -4.33
CA LYS A 138 -6.18 -17.95 -3.15
C LYS A 138 -7.16 -17.65 -2.01
N GLY A 139 -8.18 -16.81 -2.23
CA GLY A 139 -9.19 -16.44 -1.23
C GLY A 139 -8.71 -15.42 -0.18
N LEU A 140 -7.53 -14.86 -0.35
CA LEU A 140 -6.99 -13.82 0.54
C LEU A 140 -7.32 -12.41 0.03
N HIS A 141 -7.19 -11.45 0.93
CA HIS A 141 -7.30 -10.02 0.66
C HIS A 141 -5.97 -9.35 0.97
N SER A 142 -5.74 -8.21 0.32
CA SER A 142 -4.53 -7.43 0.50
C SER A 142 -4.83 -5.93 0.55
N CYS A 143 -3.95 -5.17 1.21
CA CYS A 143 -4.01 -3.72 1.27
C CYS A 143 -2.59 -3.16 1.21
N ALA A 144 -2.24 -2.48 0.11
CA ALA A 144 -0.98 -1.75 0.01
C ALA A 144 -1.08 -0.42 0.78
N GLN A 145 0.01 -0.04 1.44
CA GLN A 145 0.03 1.03 2.44
C GLN A 145 1.35 1.80 2.40
N GLU A 146 1.40 2.97 1.74
CA GLU A 146 2.57 3.86 1.76
C GLU A 146 2.83 4.46 3.16
N ALA A 147 1.84 4.42 4.07
CA ALA A 147 2.00 4.89 5.44
C ALA A 147 3.22 4.28 6.16
N TRP A 148 3.64 3.09 5.78
CA TRP A 148 4.82 2.43 6.32
C TRP A 148 6.13 3.11 5.94
N ALA A 149 6.19 3.82 4.81
CA ALA A 149 7.37 4.59 4.42
C ALA A 149 7.71 5.70 5.42
N MET A 150 6.71 6.18 6.16
CA MET A 150 6.88 7.17 7.25
C MET A 150 7.59 6.60 8.48
N TRP A 151 7.77 5.28 8.54
CA TRP A 151 8.40 4.57 9.66
C TRP A 151 9.60 3.72 9.22
N HIS A 152 10.21 4.08 8.09
CA HIS A 152 11.29 3.32 7.47
C HIS A 152 12.46 3.05 8.40
N SER A 153 12.89 4.02 9.21
CA SER A 153 14.05 3.87 10.11
C SER A 153 13.75 2.85 11.22
N THR A 154 12.55 2.89 11.81
CA THR A 154 12.12 1.90 12.80
C THR A 154 12.01 0.51 12.18
N VAL A 155 11.35 0.37 11.04
CA VAL A 155 11.21 -0.92 10.34
C VAL A 155 12.57 -1.50 9.96
N ASN A 156 13.48 -0.69 9.40
CA ASN A 156 14.82 -1.11 8.99
C ASN A 156 15.64 -1.67 10.15
N LYS A 157 15.55 -1.09 11.36
CA LYS A 157 16.21 -1.62 12.56
C LYS A 157 15.75 -3.03 12.92
N HIS A 158 14.45 -3.29 12.82
CA HIS A 158 13.89 -4.62 13.11
C HIS A 158 14.20 -5.67 12.05
N LEU A 159 14.31 -5.26 10.78
CA LEU A 159 14.54 -6.17 9.66
C LEU A 159 16.01 -6.29 9.25
N VAL A 160 16.88 -5.43 9.79
CA VAL A 160 18.33 -5.39 9.46
C VAL A 160 18.53 -5.25 7.95
N VAL A 161 17.90 -4.22 7.38
CA VAL A 161 17.94 -3.95 5.94
C VAL A 161 19.21 -3.17 5.57
N ASP A 162 19.85 -3.55 4.47
CA ASP A 162 20.99 -2.81 3.91
C ASP A 162 20.57 -1.39 3.51
N ASN A 163 21.41 -0.40 3.83
CA ASN A 163 21.16 1.02 3.56
C ASN A 163 20.97 1.37 2.08
N LYS A 164 21.36 0.50 1.16
CA LYS A 164 21.08 0.71 -0.27
C LYS A 164 19.59 0.61 -0.60
N PHE A 165 18.78 -0.04 0.24
CA PHE A 165 17.36 -0.18 0.02
C PHE A 165 16.56 0.91 0.73
N MET A 166 15.51 1.36 0.07
CA MET A 166 14.51 2.29 0.57
C MET A 166 13.19 1.55 0.75
N LEU A 167 12.53 1.76 1.89
CA LEU A 167 11.19 1.23 2.12
C LEU A 167 10.18 1.97 1.24
N PHE A 168 9.64 1.26 0.24
CA PHE A 168 8.65 1.82 -0.66
C PHE A 168 7.25 1.82 -0.02
N CYS A 169 6.76 0.65 0.41
CA CYS A 169 5.45 0.55 1.07
C CYS A 169 5.37 -0.72 1.93
N GLY A 170 4.27 -0.83 2.68
CA GLY A 170 3.83 -2.09 3.27
C GLY A 170 2.65 -2.66 2.49
N MET A 171 2.34 -3.96 2.70
CA MET A 171 1.12 -4.59 2.25
C MET A 171 0.63 -5.59 3.29
N GLY A 172 -0.56 -5.37 3.82
CA GLY A 172 -1.25 -6.35 4.66
C GLY A 172 -1.84 -7.48 3.83
N ILE A 173 -1.71 -8.73 4.28
CA ILE A 173 -2.32 -9.90 3.66
C ILE A 173 -3.08 -10.71 4.72
N GLY A 174 -4.34 -11.01 4.47
CA GLY A 174 -5.20 -11.77 5.37
C GLY A 174 -6.58 -12.03 4.79
N TYR A 175 -7.49 -12.50 5.62
CA TYR A 175 -8.90 -12.61 5.27
C TYR A 175 -9.62 -11.30 5.66
N ALA A 176 -10.42 -10.74 4.75
CA ALA A 176 -11.21 -9.57 5.07
C ALA A 176 -12.40 -9.95 5.98
N ASP A 177 -12.77 -9.07 6.88
CA ASP A 177 -14.07 -9.10 7.53
C ASP A 177 -15.12 -8.57 6.53
N GLU A 178 -15.81 -9.48 5.86
CA GLU A 178 -16.79 -9.14 4.82
C GLU A 178 -17.99 -8.35 5.38
N ASN A 179 -18.24 -8.45 6.69
CA ASN A 179 -19.33 -7.72 7.36
C ASN A 179 -18.93 -6.30 7.77
N HIS A 180 -17.64 -5.96 7.73
CA HIS A 180 -17.20 -4.61 8.09
C HIS A 180 -17.58 -3.61 6.98
N PRO A 181 -18.28 -2.49 7.31
CA PRO A 181 -18.81 -1.55 6.32
C PRO A 181 -17.77 -1.02 5.32
N ILE A 182 -16.52 -0.85 5.73
CA ILE A 182 -15.43 -0.40 4.87
C ILE A 182 -15.19 -1.35 3.69
N ASN A 183 -15.49 -2.64 3.83
CA ASN A 183 -15.26 -3.65 2.81
C ASN A 183 -16.40 -3.74 1.77
N SER A 184 -17.56 -3.17 2.05
CA SER A 184 -18.66 -3.06 1.09
C SER A 184 -18.55 -1.84 0.18
N TRP A 185 -17.79 -0.82 0.58
CA TRP A 185 -17.59 0.38 -0.20
C TRP A 185 -16.57 0.16 -1.34
N ARG A 186 -16.78 0.84 -2.47
CA ARG A 186 -15.89 0.82 -3.62
C ARG A 186 -15.61 2.24 -4.09
N THR A 187 -14.35 2.51 -4.39
CA THR A 187 -13.93 3.79 -4.98
C THR A 187 -14.44 3.93 -6.41
N GLU A 188 -14.85 5.14 -6.78
CA GLU A 188 -15.19 5.47 -8.17
C GLU A 188 -13.95 5.39 -9.07
N ARG A 189 -14.20 5.23 -10.35
CA ARG A 189 -13.21 5.29 -11.42
C ARG A 189 -13.71 6.23 -12.51
N GLU A 190 -12.78 6.92 -13.14
CA GLU A 190 -13.10 7.68 -14.35
C GLU A 190 -13.56 6.76 -15.47
N ALA A 191 -14.46 7.26 -16.32
CA ALA A 191 -14.91 6.49 -17.47
C ALA A 191 -13.75 6.22 -18.43
N VAL A 192 -13.79 5.08 -19.12
CA VAL A 192 -12.77 4.72 -20.12
C VAL A 192 -12.62 5.78 -21.20
N SER A 193 -13.73 6.44 -21.60
CA SER A 193 -13.72 7.56 -22.53
C SER A 193 -12.86 8.76 -22.11
N TYR A 194 -12.63 8.94 -20.80
CA TYR A 194 -11.71 9.98 -20.30
C TYR A 194 -10.25 9.69 -20.64
N THR A 195 -9.88 8.41 -20.72
CA THR A 195 -8.50 7.96 -20.94
C THR A 195 -8.22 7.48 -22.36
N HIS A 196 -9.25 7.21 -23.17
CA HIS A 196 -9.14 6.57 -24.50
C HIS A 196 -9.92 7.35 -25.56
N LEU A 197 -9.62 8.63 -25.72
CA LEU A 197 -10.41 9.55 -26.52
C LEU A 197 -10.21 9.45 -28.05
N THR A 198 -9.33 8.58 -28.54
CA THR A 198 -8.84 8.70 -29.93
C THR A 198 -8.82 7.42 -30.74
N LEU A 199 -9.62 6.42 -30.39
CA LEU A 199 -9.88 5.34 -31.36
C LEU A 199 -10.98 5.83 -32.29
N PRO A 200 -10.68 6.14 -33.59
CA PRO A 200 -11.72 6.35 -34.59
C PRO A 200 -12.53 5.06 -34.67
N THR A 201 -13.80 5.14 -34.34
CA THR A 201 -14.73 4.00 -34.43
C THR A 201 -15.00 3.56 -35.87
N SER A 202 -14.48 4.28 -36.86
CA SER A 202 -14.66 4.03 -38.31
C SER A 202 -13.71 2.97 -38.88
N ASP A 203 -12.65 2.57 -38.16
CA ASP A 203 -11.60 1.67 -38.72
C ASP A 203 -11.67 0.24 -38.17
N LEU A 204 -12.76 -0.11 -37.49
CA LEU A 204 -13.03 -1.47 -36.99
C LEU A 204 -14.13 -2.15 -37.83
N VAL A 205 -13.95 -2.21 -39.15
CA VAL A 205 -14.74 -3.05 -40.04
C VAL A 205 -13.81 -4.01 -40.76
#